data_319a13defd11dc22ecf1723ea768f972
#
_entry.id   319a13defd11dc22ecf1723ea768f972
#
_cell.length_a   1.000
_cell.length_b   1.000
_cell.length_c   1.000
_cell.angle_alpha   90.00
_cell.angle_beta   90.00
_cell.angle_gamma   90.00
#
_symmetry.space_group_name_H-M   'P 1'
#
loop_
_entity.id
_entity.type
_entity.pdbx_description
1 polymer ?
#
loop_
_entity_poly.entity_id
_entity_poly.type
_entity_poly.pdbx_seq_one_letter_code
_entity_poly.pdbx_strand_id
1 'polypeptide(L)'
;EKAGYLSEEECARYTAEPLKLNFHVNDHKDGVAVYFRDYLRRYMMAKRPERSDYPSWNMVRFHQDSINWENDPLYGWCNKNRKKNGETYNLYSDGLRVYTTIDSRMQEYAEQAVYKHVVKYLQPAFNREIKGKKSAPYSGNLTMEQVNKILMRSVRQCERYRVLKESGATEEQIRKSFNTKTEMSVFTYHGEVDTIMTPLDSIRYYKSFLRCGFMSMCPQNGAVKAYVGGLNFTHFAYDMCMEGRRQVGSTIKPFLYSLAMENGFSPCDLAPNVQQTYMVAGKPWTPRNSSHSRYGEMVTLKWGLQQSNNWISAYLMSKLNPQAFVTL
;
A
#
# COMPACT_ATOMS: atom_id res chain seq x y z
N GLU A 1 -54.02 -1.38 -15.41
CA GLU A 1 -55.47 -1.18 -15.52
C GLU A 1 -55.86 -0.74 -16.92
N LYS A 2 -55.60 0.49 -17.37
CA LYS A 2 -55.95 0.99 -18.69
C LYS A 2 -55.50 0.12 -19.88
N ALA A 3 -54.40 -0.59 -19.75
CA ALA A 3 -53.84 -1.49 -20.75
C ALA A 3 -54.42 -2.94 -20.66
N GLY A 4 -55.30 -3.22 -19.69
CA GLY A 4 -55.95 -4.53 -19.52
C GLY A 4 -55.10 -5.63 -18.88
N TYR A 5 -53.93 -5.30 -18.37
CA TYR A 5 -53.00 -6.29 -17.75
C TYR A 5 -53.30 -6.59 -16.26
N LEU A 6 -54.03 -5.69 -15.59
CA LEU A 6 -54.39 -5.81 -14.17
C LEU A 6 -55.88 -5.48 -13.99
N SER A 7 -56.54 -6.20 -13.11
CA SER A 7 -57.88 -5.84 -12.63
C SER A 7 -57.82 -4.60 -11.71
N GLU A 8 -58.93 -3.97 -11.47
CA GLU A 8 -59.03 -2.81 -10.58
C GLU A 8 -58.60 -3.16 -9.15
N GLU A 9 -58.95 -4.36 -8.64
CA GLU A 9 -58.59 -4.88 -7.35
C GLU A 9 -57.08 -5.16 -7.25
N GLU A 10 -56.47 -5.76 -8.28
CA GLU A 10 -55.04 -6.02 -8.35
C GLU A 10 -54.25 -4.72 -8.43
N CYS A 11 -54.73 -3.74 -9.18
CA CYS A 11 -54.12 -2.43 -9.27
C CYS A 11 -54.12 -1.73 -7.90
N ALA A 12 -55.21 -1.72 -7.20
CA ALA A 12 -55.34 -1.15 -5.86
C ALA A 12 -54.40 -1.86 -4.84
N ARG A 13 -54.33 -3.21 -4.91
CA ARG A 13 -53.44 -4.00 -4.04
C ARG A 13 -51.99 -3.67 -4.29
N TYR A 14 -51.50 -3.71 -5.54
CA TYR A 14 -50.09 -3.44 -5.86
C TYR A 14 -49.70 -1.98 -5.64
N THR A 15 -50.64 -1.04 -5.76
CA THR A 15 -50.40 0.36 -5.45
C THR A 15 -50.22 0.60 -3.94
N ALA A 16 -50.91 -0.21 -3.10
CA ALA A 16 -50.79 -0.14 -1.63
C ALA A 16 -49.56 -0.85 -1.09
N GLU A 17 -48.92 -1.74 -1.88
CA GLU A 17 -47.71 -2.44 -1.42
C GLU A 17 -46.50 -1.51 -1.46
N PRO A 18 -45.69 -1.46 -0.38
CA PRO A 18 -44.45 -0.67 -0.37
C PRO A 18 -43.46 -1.21 -1.39
N LEU A 19 -42.88 -0.34 -2.20
CA LEU A 19 -41.83 -0.72 -3.15
C LEU A 19 -40.62 -1.29 -2.41
N LYS A 20 -40.34 -2.57 -2.62
CA LYS A 20 -39.13 -3.23 -2.16
C LYS A 20 -38.02 -3.04 -3.19
N LEU A 21 -37.18 -2.04 -2.99
CA LEU A 21 -36.04 -1.80 -3.86
C LEU A 21 -34.90 -2.73 -3.46
N ASN A 22 -34.38 -3.51 -4.40
CA ASN A 22 -33.11 -4.21 -4.29
C ASN A 22 -32.03 -3.37 -4.98
N PHE A 23 -31.84 -2.15 -4.46
CA PHE A 23 -30.89 -1.21 -5.01
C PHE A 23 -29.53 -1.40 -4.34
N HIS A 24 -28.53 -1.76 -5.12
CA HIS A 24 -27.13 -1.80 -4.71
C HIS A 24 -26.36 -0.75 -5.48
N VAL A 25 -25.68 0.13 -4.76
CA VAL A 25 -24.70 1.03 -5.37
C VAL A 25 -23.47 0.21 -5.70
N ASN A 26 -23.26 -0.08 -6.97
CA ASN A 26 -22.01 -0.67 -7.44
C ASN A 26 -20.96 0.42 -7.55
N ASP A 27 -20.04 0.46 -6.62
CA ASP A 27 -18.90 1.38 -6.68
C ASP A 27 -17.58 0.60 -6.79
N HIS A 28 -16.44 1.33 -6.81
CA HIS A 28 -15.13 0.72 -6.89
C HIS A 28 -14.69 0.04 -5.57
N LYS A 29 -15.47 0.16 -4.49
CA LYS A 29 -15.14 -0.41 -3.16
C LYS A 29 -15.67 -1.82 -2.97
N ASP A 30 -16.56 -2.30 -3.84
CA ASP A 30 -17.21 -3.60 -3.75
C ASP A 30 -16.67 -4.58 -4.80
N GLY A 31 -16.68 -5.88 -4.49
CA GLY A 31 -16.29 -6.97 -5.40
C GLY A 31 -14.81 -7.30 -5.38
N VAL A 32 -14.36 -7.99 -6.42
CA VAL A 32 -13.00 -8.57 -6.52
C VAL A 32 -11.99 -7.51 -6.95
N ALA A 33 -10.75 -7.61 -6.50
CA ALA A 33 -9.61 -6.77 -6.87
C ALA A 33 -9.82 -5.27 -6.64
N VAL A 34 -10.43 -4.89 -5.53
CA VAL A 34 -10.85 -3.51 -5.22
C VAL A 34 -9.71 -2.50 -5.32
N TYR A 35 -8.53 -2.82 -4.77
CA TYR A 35 -7.37 -1.95 -4.83
C TYR A 35 -6.86 -1.75 -6.26
N PHE A 36 -6.84 -2.83 -7.06
CA PHE A 36 -6.47 -2.73 -8.46
C PHE A 36 -7.47 -1.88 -9.27
N ARG A 37 -8.77 -2.05 -9.02
CA ARG A 37 -9.80 -1.23 -9.68
C ARG A 37 -9.71 0.24 -9.30
N ASP A 38 -9.41 0.56 -8.04
CA ASP A 38 -9.18 1.95 -7.61
C ASP A 38 -7.90 2.52 -8.25
N TYR A 39 -6.81 1.72 -8.30
CA TYR A 39 -5.61 2.10 -9.02
C TYR A 39 -5.91 2.42 -10.49
N LEU A 40 -6.61 1.51 -11.18
CA LEU A 40 -6.99 1.67 -12.57
C LEU A 40 -7.89 2.90 -12.79
N ARG A 41 -8.86 3.12 -11.90
CA ARG A 41 -9.72 4.31 -11.91
C ARG A 41 -8.88 5.59 -11.83
N ARG A 42 -8.01 5.69 -10.85
CA ARG A 42 -7.13 6.86 -10.67
C ARG A 42 -6.22 7.07 -11.89
N TYR A 43 -5.71 5.99 -12.45
CA TYR A 43 -4.83 6.01 -13.62
C TYR A 43 -5.55 6.52 -14.87
N MET A 44 -6.70 5.94 -15.20
CA MET A 44 -7.48 6.29 -16.39
C MET A 44 -8.17 7.66 -16.28
N MET A 45 -8.50 8.11 -15.08
CA MET A 45 -9.13 9.42 -14.82
C MET A 45 -8.12 10.51 -14.45
N ALA A 46 -6.83 10.25 -14.54
CA ALA A 46 -5.80 11.25 -14.25
C ALA A 46 -5.99 12.48 -15.14
N LYS A 47 -5.79 13.65 -14.56
CA LYS A 47 -5.77 14.93 -15.29
C LYS A 47 -4.36 15.22 -15.80
N ARG A 48 -4.24 16.15 -16.74
CA ARG A 48 -2.93 16.67 -17.15
C ARG A 48 -2.23 17.25 -15.91
N PRO A 49 -1.02 16.82 -15.60
CA PRO A 49 -0.29 17.32 -14.44
C PRO A 49 0.03 18.81 -14.59
N GLU A 50 -0.33 19.61 -13.59
CA GLU A 50 0.05 21.00 -13.49
C GLU A 50 1.00 21.19 -12.31
N ARG A 51 2.02 22.04 -12.47
CA ARG A 51 3.04 22.25 -11.42
C ARG A 51 2.43 22.70 -10.08
N SER A 52 1.36 23.47 -10.14
CA SER A 52 0.61 23.99 -8.98
C SER A 52 -0.02 22.91 -8.12
N ASP A 53 -0.36 21.76 -8.71
CA ASP A 53 -1.03 20.65 -8.01
C ASP A 53 -0.08 19.84 -7.12
N TYR A 54 1.24 20.11 -7.25
CA TYR A 54 2.27 19.34 -6.54
C TYR A 54 3.05 20.22 -5.57
N PRO A 55 3.13 19.82 -4.28
CA PRO A 55 3.95 20.54 -3.32
C PRO A 55 5.44 20.46 -3.69
N SER A 56 6.22 21.47 -3.30
CA SER A 56 7.64 21.59 -3.66
C SER A 56 8.51 20.37 -3.30
N TRP A 57 8.13 19.66 -2.25
CA TRP A 57 8.84 18.46 -1.81
C TRP A 57 8.53 17.20 -2.65
N ASN A 58 7.54 17.26 -3.55
CA ASN A 58 7.07 16.09 -4.32
C ASN A 58 7.23 16.26 -5.83
N MET A 59 8.32 16.90 -6.26
CA MET A 59 8.61 17.15 -7.68
C MET A 59 8.86 15.86 -8.47
N VAL A 60 9.40 14.84 -7.84
CA VAL A 60 9.61 13.52 -8.47
C VAL A 60 8.29 12.97 -8.99
N ARG A 61 7.21 13.10 -8.23
CA ARG A 61 5.88 12.64 -8.67
C ARG A 61 5.35 13.48 -9.83
N PHE A 62 5.53 14.81 -9.80
CA PHE A 62 5.15 15.67 -10.93
C PHE A 62 5.85 15.24 -12.23
N HIS A 63 7.17 14.99 -12.18
CA HIS A 63 7.92 14.52 -13.35
C HIS A 63 7.41 13.15 -13.83
N GLN A 64 7.18 12.21 -12.92
CA GLN A 64 6.68 10.88 -13.28
C GLN A 64 5.28 10.94 -13.90
N ASP A 65 4.37 11.72 -13.31
CA ASP A 65 3.01 11.88 -13.81
C ASP A 65 3.01 12.61 -15.17
N SER A 66 3.95 13.55 -15.38
CA SER A 66 4.14 14.23 -16.68
C SER A 66 4.64 13.26 -17.75
N ILE A 67 5.62 12.42 -17.43
CA ILE A 67 6.12 11.38 -18.34
C ILE A 67 5.00 10.39 -18.68
N ASN A 68 4.24 9.95 -17.69
CA ASN A 68 3.11 9.05 -17.91
C ASN A 68 2.02 9.71 -18.79
N TRP A 69 1.74 10.99 -18.55
CA TRP A 69 0.77 11.73 -19.36
C TRP A 69 1.19 11.80 -20.83
N GLU A 70 2.47 12.03 -21.11
CA GLU A 70 2.96 12.18 -22.48
C GLU A 70 3.12 10.83 -23.19
N ASN A 71 3.61 9.81 -22.49
CA ASN A 71 4.06 8.56 -23.12
C ASN A 71 3.09 7.38 -22.94
N ASP A 72 2.21 7.41 -21.94
CA ASP A 72 1.27 6.30 -21.72
C ASP A 72 -0.15 6.70 -22.18
N PRO A 73 -0.67 6.07 -23.22
CA PRO A 73 -2.01 6.35 -23.73
C PRO A 73 -3.13 6.03 -22.73
N LEU A 74 -2.90 5.12 -21.76
CA LEU A 74 -3.89 4.77 -20.75
C LEU A 74 -3.92 5.76 -19.59
N TYR A 75 -2.78 6.42 -19.28
CA TYR A 75 -2.74 7.42 -18.23
C TYR A 75 -3.56 8.65 -18.63
N GLY A 76 -4.64 8.90 -17.89
CA GLY A 76 -5.58 9.99 -18.21
C GLY A 76 -6.46 9.73 -19.43
N TRP A 77 -6.65 8.47 -19.84
CA TRP A 77 -7.41 8.09 -21.04
C TRP A 77 -8.79 8.76 -21.08
N CYS A 78 -9.51 8.78 -19.98
CA CYS A 78 -10.84 9.40 -19.89
C CYS A 78 -10.82 10.90 -20.20
N ASN A 79 -9.73 11.61 -19.88
CA ASN A 79 -9.58 13.04 -20.09
C ASN A 79 -8.92 13.37 -21.44
N LYS A 80 -8.11 12.48 -21.97
CA LYS A 80 -7.46 12.63 -23.29
C LYS A 80 -8.44 12.38 -24.44
N ASN A 81 -9.41 11.49 -24.25
CA ASN A 81 -10.35 11.11 -25.27
C ASN A 81 -11.69 11.82 -25.08
N ARG A 82 -12.35 12.09 -26.19
CA ARG A 82 -13.63 12.79 -26.21
C ARG A 82 -14.71 11.93 -26.86
N LYS A 83 -15.91 12.01 -26.31
CA LYS A 83 -17.12 11.45 -26.92
C LYS A 83 -17.53 12.24 -28.17
N LYS A 84 -18.43 11.70 -28.97
CA LYS A 84 -18.96 12.39 -30.18
C LYS A 84 -19.57 13.76 -29.88
N ASN A 85 -20.12 13.94 -28.67
CA ASN A 85 -20.68 15.21 -28.19
C ASN A 85 -19.65 16.19 -27.62
N GLY A 86 -18.34 15.86 -27.66
CA GLY A 86 -17.24 16.70 -27.14
C GLY A 86 -16.92 16.53 -25.64
N GLU A 87 -17.73 15.79 -24.89
CA GLU A 87 -17.50 15.54 -23.46
C GLU A 87 -16.38 14.52 -23.22
N THR A 88 -15.77 14.57 -22.04
CA THR A 88 -14.84 13.53 -21.56
C THR A 88 -15.60 12.25 -21.20
N TYR A 89 -14.87 11.12 -21.21
CA TYR A 89 -15.44 9.86 -20.76
C TYR A 89 -15.52 9.81 -19.24
N ASN A 90 -16.61 9.18 -18.75
CA ASN A 90 -16.80 8.86 -17.35
C ASN A 90 -16.74 7.34 -17.18
N LEU A 91 -15.80 6.87 -16.35
CA LEU A 91 -15.56 5.44 -16.15
C LEU A 91 -16.76 4.70 -15.54
N TYR A 92 -17.64 5.40 -14.82
CA TYR A 92 -18.80 4.81 -14.15
C TYR A 92 -20.08 4.82 -14.98
N SER A 93 -20.29 5.82 -15.83
CA SER A 93 -21.56 6.03 -16.52
C SER A 93 -21.55 5.69 -18.00
N ASP A 94 -20.40 5.65 -18.66
CA ASP A 94 -20.31 5.54 -20.11
C ASP A 94 -20.18 4.10 -20.63
N GLY A 95 -20.37 3.09 -19.77
CA GLY A 95 -20.42 1.68 -20.16
C GLY A 95 -19.09 1.15 -20.74
N LEU A 96 -17.97 1.69 -20.33
CA LEU A 96 -16.65 1.28 -20.81
C LEU A 96 -16.33 -0.16 -20.41
N ARG A 97 -15.82 -0.94 -21.36
CA ARG A 97 -15.30 -2.29 -21.09
C ARG A 97 -13.78 -2.25 -20.99
N VAL A 98 -13.25 -2.51 -19.81
CA VAL A 98 -11.82 -2.50 -19.53
C VAL A 98 -11.31 -3.94 -19.39
N TYR A 99 -10.50 -4.39 -20.35
CA TYR A 99 -9.89 -5.71 -20.32
C TYR A 99 -8.56 -5.63 -19.57
N THR A 100 -8.37 -6.51 -18.60
CA THR A 100 -7.18 -6.56 -17.76
C THR A 100 -6.50 -7.92 -17.82
N THR A 101 -5.29 -8.02 -17.29
CA THR A 101 -4.54 -9.27 -17.20
C THR A 101 -4.84 -10.08 -15.94
N ILE A 102 -5.69 -9.53 -15.04
CA ILE A 102 -6.09 -10.21 -13.80
C ILE A 102 -6.85 -11.50 -14.14
N ASP A 103 -6.43 -12.61 -13.52
CA ASP A 103 -7.17 -13.87 -13.53
C ASP A 103 -8.05 -13.91 -12.27
N SER A 104 -9.36 -14.02 -12.45
CA SER A 104 -10.34 -13.94 -11.34
C SER A 104 -10.13 -15.02 -10.28
N ARG A 105 -9.76 -16.23 -10.70
CA ARG A 105 -9.51 -17.36 -9.76
C ARG A 105 -8.22 -17.13 -8.98
N MET A 106 -7.15 -16.68 -9.65
CA MET A 106 -5.90 -16.35 -8.98
C MET A 106 -6.08 -15.18 -8.01
N GLN A 107 -6.88 -14.20 -8.38
CA GLN A 107 -7.21 -13.07 -7.51
C GLN A 107 -7.96 -13.54 -6.26
N GLU A 108 -8.98 -14.37 -6.43
CA GLU A 108 -9.73 -14.91 -5.30
C GLU A 108 -8.84 -15.74 -4.37
N TYR A 109 -7.99 -16.61 -4.91
CA TYR A 109 -7.03 -17.36 -4.11
C TYR A 109 -6.04 -16.48 -3.37
N ALA A 110 -5.58 -15.40 -4.00
CA ALA A 110 -4.67 -14.44 -3.38
C ALA A 110 -5.35 -13.70 -2.22
N GLU A 111 -6.57 -13.21 -2.40
CA GLU A 111 -7.36 -12.54 -1.35
C GLU A 111 -7.63 -13.49 -0.18
N GLN A 112 -8.05 -14.72 -0.46
CA GLN A 112 -8.28 -15.75 0.56
C GLN A 112 -6.99 -16.13 1.31
N ALA A 113 -5.88 -16.32 0.61
CA ALA A 113 -4.59 -16.66 1.21
C ALA A 113 -4.09 -15.53 2.12
N VAL A 114 -4.15 -14.28 1.65
CA VAL A 114 -3.78 -13.09 2.43
C VAL A 114 -4.68 -12.96 3.65
N TYR A 115 -6.00 -13.09 3.50
CA TYR A 115 -6.93 -13.04 4.62
C TYR A 115 -6.63 -14.13 5.65
N LYS A 116 -6.52 -15.39 5.19
CA LYS A 116 -6.26 -16.53 6.07
C LYS A 116 -4.95 -16.37 6.84
N HIS A 117 -3.87 -15.93 6.16
CA HIS A 117 -2.57 -15.82 6.80
C HIS A 117 -2.47 -14.58 7.70
N VAL A 118 -2.86 -13.42 7.22
CA VAL A 118 -2.71 -12.16 7.98
C VAL A 118 -3.76 -12.05 9.07
N VAL A 119 -5.06 -12.26 8.75
CA VAL A 119 -6.14 -12.03 9.70
C VAL A 119 -6.26 -13.15 10.73
N LYS A 120 -6.24 -14.41 10.27
CA LYS A 120 -6.47 -15.56 11.16
C LYS A 120 -5.22 -16.03 11.90
N TYR A 121 -4.02 -15.75 11.40
CA TYR A 121 -2.79 -16.23 11.99
C TYR A 121 -1.90 -15.09 12.53
N LEU A 122 -1.44 -14.18 11.67
CA LEU A 122 -0.45 -13.18 12.07
C LEU A 122 -1.02 -12.10 13.01
N GLN A 123 -2.23 -11.60 12.75
CA GLN A 123 -2.83 -10.54 13.58
C GLN A 123 -3.05 -11.00 15.03
N PRO A 124 -3.61 -12.20 15.30
CA PRO A 124 -3.71 -12.70 16.67
C PRO A 124 -2.34 -12.91 17.33
N ALA A 125 -1.34 -13.39 16.59
CA ALA A 125 0.02 -13.57 17.11
C ALA A 125 0.64 -12.20 17.46
N PHE A 126 0.53 -11.22 16.59
CA PHE A 126 0.98 -9.87 16.83
C PHE A 126 0.29 -9.22 18.03
N ASN A 127 -1.04 -9.35 18.13
CA ASN A 127 -1.79 -8.82 19.27
C ASN A 127 -1.34 -9.43 20.61
N ARG A 128 -1.01 -10.72 20.63
CA ARG A 128 -0.44 -11.37 21.84
C ARG A 128 0.94 -10.83 22.16
N GLU A 129 1.77 -10.63 21.14
CA GLU A 129 3.13 -10.11 21.32
C GLU A 129 3.16 -8.68 21.86
N ILE A 130 2.27 -7.80 21.38
CA ILE A 130 2.26 -6.39 21.79
C ILE A 130 1.51 -6.14 23.09
N LYS A 131 0.77 -7.13 23.60
CA LYS A 131 -0.04 -7.01 24.82
C LYS A 131 0.83 -6.56 26.00
N GLY A 132 0.44 -5.47 26.66
CA GLY A 132 1.14 -4.92 27.83
C GLY A 132 2.40 -4.11 27.52
N LYS A 133 2.84 -4.03 26.26
CA LYS A 133 4.02 -3.21 25.89
C LYS A 133 3.62 -1.73 25.84
N LYS A 134 4.36 -0.87 26.56
CA LYS A 134 4.11 0.59 26.60
C LYS A 134 4.23 1.28 25.25
N SER A 135 5.13 0.78 24.37
CA SER A 135 5.34 1.30 23.02
C SER A 135 4.31 0.79 21.99
N ALA A 136 3.45 -0.18 22.36
CA ALA A 136 2.51 -0.77 21.42
C ALA A 136 1.62 0.28 20.71
N PRO A 137 1.34 0.07 19.42
CA PRO A 137 1.74 -1.02 18.54
C PRO A 137 3.11 -0.82 17.87
N TYR A 138 3.90 0.13 18.31
CA TYR A 138 5.18 0.49 17.72
C TYR A 138 6.32 -0.41 18.23
N SER A 139 7.43 -0.42 17.49
CA SER A 139 8.62 -1.19 17.85
C SER A 139 9.16 -0.80 19.24
N GLY A 140 9.57 -1.80 20.02
CA GLY A 140 10.25 -1.59 21.31
C GLY A 140 11.59 -0.86 21.21
N ASN A 141 12.16 -0.75 20.01
CA ASN A 141 13.40 0.01 19.76
C ASN A 141 13.18 1.53 19.68
N LEU A 142 11.92 1.98 19.66
CA LEU A 142 11.57 3.40 19.61
C LEU A 142 11.47 3.96 21.03
N THR A 143 12.02 5.15 21.23
CA THR A 143 11.79 5.90 22.46
C THR A 143 10.34 6.42 22.53
N MET A 144 9.82 6.69 23.72
CA MET A 144 8.47 7.23 23.87
C MET A 144 8.31 8.61 23.18
N GLU A 145 9.39 9.38 23.09
CA GLU A 145 9.38 10.64 22.31
C GLU A 145 9.17 10.38 20.83
N GLN A 146 9.84 9.39 20.25
CA GLN A 146 9.66 8.99 18.85
C GLN A 146 8.25 8.44 18.59
N VAL A 147 7.72 7.62 19.50
CA VAL A 147 6.33 7.12 19.44
C VAL A 147 5.35 8.30 19.46
N ASN A 148 5.53 9.28 20.35
CA ASN A 148 4.69 10.46 20.42
C ASN A 148 4.78 11.32 19.14
N LYS A 149 5.96 11.48 18.56
CA LYS A 149 6.12 12.19 17.26
C LYS A 149 5.34 11.51 16.14
N ILE A 150 5.39 10.17 16.05
CA ILE A 150 4.64 9.39 15.06
C ILE A 150 3.13 9.56 15.29
N LEU A 151 2.70 9.49 16.54
CA LEU A 151 1.30 9.61 16.91
C LEU A 151 0.75 11.02 16.59
N MET A 152 1.49 12.07 16.94
CA MET A 152 1.12 13.46 16.63
C MET A 152 1.08 13.74 15.13
N ARG A 153 1.94 13.10 14.34
CA ARG A 153 1.82 13.17 12.87
C ARG A 153 0.49 12.58 12.38
N SER A 154 0.09 11.43 12.93
CA SER A 154 -1.20 10.81 12.60
C SER A 154 -2.39 11.65 13.05
N VAL A 155 -2.32 12.28 14.22
CA VAL A 155 -3.32 13.23 14.71
C VAL A 155 -3.53 14.37 13.70
N ARG A 156 -2.44 14.99 13.22
CA ARG A 156 -2.49 16.10 12.26
C ARG A 156 -3.03 15.71 10.87
N GLN A 157 -2.98 14.42 10.53
CA GLN A 157 -3.46 13.89 9.26
C GLN A 157 -4.93 13.46 9.28
N CYS A 158 -5.59 13.42 10.46
CA CYS A 158 -6.96 12.97 10.54
C CYS A 158 -7.96 14.12 10.35
N GLU A 159 -9.14 13.75 9.86
CA GLU A 159 -10.25 14.68 9.57
C GLU A 159 -10.64 15.51 10.81
N ARG A 160 -10.73 14.89 11.98
CA ARG A 160 -11.04 15.59 13.23
C ARG A 160 -10.10 16.76 13.50
N TYR A 161 -8.79 16.58 13.28
CA TYR A 161 -7.81 17.67 13.45
C TYR A 161 -8.07 18.79 12.46
N ARG A 162 -8.29 18.45 11.18
CA ARG A 162 -8.57 19.42 10.11
C ARG A 162 -9.80 20.26 10.45
N VAL A 163 -10.92 19.62 10.77
CA VAL A 163 -12.18 20.30 11.08
C VAL A 163 -12.03 21.22 12.30
N LEU A 164 -11.39 20.76 13.37
CA LEU A 164 -11.14 21.58 14.55
C LEU A 164 -10.23 22.80 14.24
N LYS A 165 -9.21 22.59 13.39
CA LYS A 165 -8.31 23.67 13.00
C LYS A 165 -9.02 24.72 12.14
N GLU A 166 -9.84 24.30 11.20
CA GLU A 166 -10.66 25.15 10.34
C GLU A 166 -11.70 25.93 11.13
N SER A 167 -12.24 25.36 12.23
CA SER A 167 -13.15 26.05 13.14
C SER A 167 -12.46 27.02 14.12
N GLY A 168 -11.13 27.20 14.02
CA GLY A 168 -10.37 28.13 14.84
C GLY A 168 -10.00 27.61 16.23
N ALA A 169 -10.11 26.30 16.50
CA ALA A 169 -9.74 25.74 17.79
C ALA A 169 -8.23 25.86 18.07
N THR A 170 -7.89 26.17 19.32
CA THR A 170 -6.49 26.23 19.77
C THR A 170 -5.87 24.83 19.85
N GLU A 171 -4.56 24.73 19.83
CA GLU A 171 -3.84 23.44 19.97
C GLU A 171 -4.19 22.73 21.30
N GLU A 172 -4.47 23.49 22.36
CA GLU A 172 -4.88 22.94 23.65
C GLU A 172 -6.28 22.32 23.58
N GLN A 173 -7.23 23.02 22.96
CA GLN A 173 -8.59 22.52 22.72
C GLN A 173 -8.58 21.27 21.85
N ILE A 174 -7.78 21.25 20.79
CA ILE A 174 -7.58 20.09 19.94
C ILE A 174 -7.02 18.93 20.77
N ARG A 175 -5.95 19.16 21.53
CA ARG A 175 -5.37 18.12 22.40
C ARG A 175 -6.37 17.58 23.41
N LYS A 176 -7.18 18.43 24.03
CA LYS A 176 -8.27 18.02 24.93
C LYS A 176 -9.28 17.14 24.21
N SER A 177 -9.73 17.53 23.01
CA SER A 177 -10.67 16.75 22.19
C SER A 177 -10.14 15.36 21.87
N PHE A 178 -8.83 15.19 21.58
CA PHE A 178 -8.23 13.90 21.30
C PHE A 178 -8.05 13.00 22.52
N ASN A 179 -8.08 13.55 23.72
CA ASN A 179 -7.96 12.82 24.99
C ASN A 179 -9.31 12.65 25.72
N THR A 180 -10.40 13.16 25.16
CA THR A 180 -11.75 12.97 25.72
C THR A 180 -12.39 11.72 25.10
N LYS A 181 -12.93 10.84 25.95
CA LYS A 181 -13.67 9.67 25.49
C LYS A 181 -14.90 10.08 24.68
N THR A 182 -15.12 9.43 23.58
CA THR A 182 -16.21 9.70 22.63
C THR A 182 -16.75 8.37 22.13
N GLU A 183 -18.05 8.27 21.93
CA GLU A 183 -18.67 7.17 21.23
C GLU A 183 -18.22 7.16 19.78
N MET A 184 -17.82 6.00 19.28
CA MET A 184 -17.38 5.83 17.90
C MET A 184 -17.53 4.38 17.47
N SER A 185 -17.78 4.18 16.18
CA SER A 185 -17.69 2.87 15.55
C SER A 185 -16.26 2.61 15.06
N VAL A 186 -15.74 1.44 15.37
CA VAL A 186 -14.39 1.02 14.96
C VAL A 186 -14.43 -0.28 14.18
N PHE A 187 -13.55 -0.36 13.20
CA PHE A 187 -13.39 -1.55 12.38
C PHE A 187 -12.88 -2.74 13.19
N THR A 188 -13.49 -3.90 12.97
CA THR A 188 -12.89 -5.20 13.27
C THR A 188 -13.00 -6.10 12.04
N TYR A 189 -12.25 -7.20 11.99
CA TYR A 189 -12.38 -8.18 10.89
C TYR A 189 -13.73 -8.95 10.90
N HIS A 190 -14.58 -8.70 11.88
CA HIS A 190 -15.94 -9.28 12.01
C HIS A 190 -17.05 -8.23 11.81
N GLY A 191 -16.70 -7.04 11.35
CA GLY A 191 -17.59 -5.90 11.17
C GLY A 191 -17.22 -4.72 12.06
N GLU A 192 -18.00 -3.67 11.97
CA GLU A 192 -17.86 -2.49 12.84
C GLU A 192 -18.45 -2.74 14.22
N VAL A 193 -17.82 -2.19 15.24
CA VAL A 193 -18.25 -2.34 16.63
C VAL A 193 -18.27 -0.94 17.28
N ASP A 194 -19.40 -0.61 17.91
CA ASP A 194 -19.54 0.62 18.65
C ASP A 194 -18.82 0.51 19.99
N THR A 195 -18.05 1.53 20.30
CA THR A 195 -17.21 1.57 21.51
C THR A 195 -17.00 2.99 22.00
N ILE A 196 -16.58 3.11 23.26
CA ILE A 196 -16.24 4.39 23.88
C ILE A 196 -14.73 4.42 24.14
N MET A 197 -14.00 5.20 23.35
CA MET A 197 -12.57 5.40 23.52
C MET A 197 -12.15 6.84 23.18
N THR A 198 -10.91 7.19 23.50
CA THR A 198 -10.39 8.49 23.05
C THR A 198 -10.03 8.44 21.57
N PRO A 199 -10.18 9.53 20.80
CA PRO A 199 -9.69 9.59 19.41
C PRO A 199 -8.19 9.26 19.27
N LEU A 200 -7.39 9.55 20.29
CA LEU A 200 -5.98 9.18 20.33
C LEU A 200 -5.79 7.66 20.43
N ASP A 201 -6.60 6.98 21.23
CA ASP A 201 -6.56 5.51 21.34
C ASP A 201 -7.10 4.83 20.10
N SER A 202 -8.09 5.42 19.42
CA SER A 202 -8.55 4.90 18.13
C SER A 202 -7.43 4.95 17.07
N ILE A 203 -6.61 6.01 17.04
CA ILE A 203 -5.43 6.06 16.16
C ILE A 203 -4.44 4.93 16.49
N ARG A 204 -4.16 4.67 17.77
CA ARG A 204 -3.31 3.53 18.18
C ARG A 204 -3.92 2.20 17.77
N TYR A 205 -5.21 2.04 17.97
CA TYR A 205 -5.98 0.87 17.56
C TYR A 205 -5.83 0.59 16.06
N TYR A 206 -6.09 1.58 15.20
CA TYR A 206 -5.92 1.42 13.76
C TYR A 206 -4.46 1.19 13.32
N LYS A 207 -3.48 1.67 14.08
CA LYS A 207 -2.05 1.38 13.86
C LYS A 207 -1.65 -0.03 14.24
N SER A 208 -2.45 -0.75 15.03
CA SER A 208 -2.18 -2.15 15.41
C SER A 208 -2.57 -3.17 14.31
N PHE A 209 -3.35 -2.76 13.31
CA PHE A 209 -3.68 -3.64 12.19
C PHE A 209 -2.49 -3.84 11.25
N LEU A 210 -2.14 -5.10 11.02
CA LEU A 210 -1.10 -5.45 10.06
C LEU A 210 -1.52 -5.07 8.64
N ARG A 211 -0.55 -4.64 7.85
CA ARG A 211 -0.73 -4.28 6.44
C ARG A 211 -0.04 -5.30 5.56
N CYS A 212 -0.63 -5.61 4.45
CA CYS A 212 -0.09 -6.55 3.49
C CYS A 212 -0.35 -6.04 2.07
N GLY A 213 0.65 -6.19 1.20
CA GLY A 213 0.52 -6.12 -0.24
C GLY A 213 0.96 -7.45 -0.83
N PHE A 214 0.20 -7.97 -1.78
CA PHE A 214 0.54 -9.18 -2.52
C PHE A 214 0.23 -8.99 -4.00
N MET A 215 1.18 -9.35 -4.85
CA MET A 215 1.03 -9.30 -6.30
C MET A 215 1.63 -10.55 -6.93
N SER A 216 0.91 -11.13 -7.89
CA SER A 216 1.38 -12.23 -8.72
C SER A 216 1.51 -11.77 -10.16
N MET A 217 2.67 -12.03 -10.76
CA MET A 217 2.99 -11.62 -12.12
C MET A 217 3.48 -12.81 -12.95
N CYS A 218 3.14 -12.78 -14.23
CA CYS A 218 3.70 -13.71 -15.21
C CYS A 218 5.16 -13.31 -15.50
N PRO A 219 6.16 -14.20 -15.25
CA PRO A 219 7.57 -13.83 -15.42
C PRO A 219 7.99 -13.61 -16.87
N GLN A 220 7.25 -14.15 -17.84
CA GLN A 220 7.58 -14.05 -19.26
C GLN A 220 7.24 -12.69 -19.88
N ASN A 221 6.19 -12.02 -19.37
CA ASN A 221 5.67 -10.80 -20.00
C ASN A 221 5.25 -9.72 -18.99
N GLY A 222 5.46 -9.93 -17.68
CA GLY A 222 5.12 -8.98 -16.62
C GLY A 222 3.62 -8.79 -16.36
N ALA A 223 2.75 -9.59 -17.00
CA ALA A 223 1.30 -9.45 -16.80
C ALA A 223 0.89 -9.75 -15.36
N VAL A 224 0.23 -8.81 -14.71
CA VAL A 224 -0.27 -8.96 -13.34
C VAL A 224 -1.49 -9.87 -13.35
N LYS A 225 -1.43 -10.98 -12.61
CA LYS A 225 -2.47 -12.01 -12.53
C LYS A 225 -3.31 -11.92 -11.26
N ALA A 226 -2.73 -11.44 -10.17
CA ALA A 226 -3.46 -11.15 -8.93
C ALA A 226 -2.85 -9.92 -8.25
N TYR A 227 -3.70 -9.13 -7.58
CA TYR A 227 -3.31 -7.88 -6.96
C TYR A 227 -4.12 -7.63 -5.68
N VAL A 228 -3.47 -7.69 -4.54
CA VAL A 228 -4.07 -7.44 -3.22
C VAL A 228 -3.32 -6.29 -2.56
N GLY A 229 -3.84 -5.08 -2.65
CA GLY A 229 -3.20 -3.89 -2.07
C GLY A 229 -3.43 -3.74 -0.57
N GLY A 230 -4.32 -4.53 0.02
CA GLY A 230 -4.64 -4.53 1.44
C GLY A 230 -5.79 -5.47 1.78
N LEU A 231 -6.20 -5.49 3.06
CA LEU A 231 -7.19 -6.42 3.58
C LEU A 231 -8.62 -5.88 3.60
N ASN A 232 -8.78 -4.58 3.62
CA ASN A 232 -10.09 -3.91 3.63
C ASN A 232 -9.93 -2.51 3.06
N PHE A 233 -10.51 -2.26 1.91
CA PHE A 233 -10.35 -0.99 1.20
C PHE A 233 -11.10 0.17 1.90
N THR A 234 -12.26 -0.09 2.47
CA THR A 234 -13.09 0.94 3.11
C THR A 234 -12.38 1.61 4.28
N HIS A 235 -11.73 0.83 5.13
CA HIS A 235 -11.01 1.34 6.31
C HIS A 235 -9.53 1.60 6.06
N PHE A 236 -8.95 0.99 5.02
CA PHE A 236 -7.51 0.99 4.75
C PHE A 236 -7.22 1.16 3.25
N ALA A 237 -7.67 2.26 2.68
CA ALA A 237 -7.53 2.54 1.25
C ALA A 237 -6.08 2.70 0.75
N TYR A 238 -5.09 2.80 1.68
CA TYR A 238 -3.68 2.92 1.30
C TYR A 238 -3.17 1.62 0.68
N ASP A 239 -2.83 1.69 -0.60
CA ASP A 239 -2.39 0.56 -1.40
C ASP A 239 -0.93 0.18 -1.07
N MET A 240 -0.75 -1.00 -0.47
CA MET A 240 0.57 -1.48 -0.06
C MET A 240 1.42 -1.97 -1.24
N CYS A 241 0.82 -2.28 -2.40
CA CYS A 241 1.56 -2.69 -3.59
C CYS A 241 2.17 -1.49 -4.32
N MET A 242 1.41 -0.41 -4.50
CA MET A 242 1.87 0.75 -5.29
C MET A 242 2.40 1.91 -4.43
N GLU A 243 1.76 2.18 -3.29
CA GLU A 243 2.10 3.33 -2.45
C GLU A 243 3.00 2.94 -1.27
N GLY A 244 3.04 1.64 -0.94
CA GLY A 244 3.71 1.10 0.24
C GLY A 244 5.22 1.18 0.16
N ARG A 245 5.82 2.27 0.64
CA ARG A 245 7.28 2.41 0.70
C ARG A 245 7.83 1.70 1.92
N ARG A 246 8.69 0.72 1.70
CA ARG A 246 9.36 -0.08 2.74
C ARG A 246 10.84 -0.23 2.42
N GLN A 247 11.64 -0.50 3.45
CA GLN A 247 13.03 -0.88 3.26
C GLN A 247 13.06 -2.19 2.48
N VAL A 248 13.75 -2.18 1.32
CA VAL A 248 13.81 -3.35 0.42
C VAL A 248 14.53 -4.54 1.05
N GLY A 249 15.46 -4.28 1.99
CA GLY A 249 16.23 -5.35 2.63
C GLY A 249 17.01 -6.18 1.61
N SER A 250 17.04 -7.50 1.81
CA SER A 250 17.79 -8.41 0.94
C SER A 250 17.20 -8.61 -0.46
N THR A 251 16.00 -8.11 -0.74
CA THR A 251 15.44 -8.14 -2.11
C THR A 251 16.19 -7.24 -3.08
N ILE A 252 17.04 -6.34 -2.57
CA ILE A 252 17.93 -5.50 -3.40
C ILE A 252 19.14 -6.28 -3.95
N LYS A 253 19.52 -7.41 -3.33
CA LYS A 253 20.76 -8.13 -3.67
C LYS A 253 20.81 -8.62 -5.12
N PRO A 254 19.76 -9.17 -5.73
CA PRO A 254 19.81 -9.54 -7.14
C PRO A 254 20.25 -8.39 -8.05
N PHE A 255 19.76 -7.16 -7.81
CA PHE A 255 20.15 -5.96 -8.57
C PHE A 255 21.63 -5.60 -8.35
N LEU A 256 22.12 -5.68 -7.11
CA LEU A 256 23.54 -5.46 -6.80
C LEU A 256 24.43 -6.47 -7.54
N TYR A 257 24.03 -7.74 -7.54
CA TYR A 257 24.81 -8.79 -8.22
C TYR A 257 24.71 -8.67 -9.74
N SER A 258 23.57 -8.22 -10.29
CA SER A 258 23.47 -7.91 -11.73
C SER A 258 24.44 -6.80 -12.12
N LEU A 259 24.47 -5.71 -11.36
CA LEU A 259 25.46 -4.63 -11.60
C LEU A 259 26.91 -5.14 -11.49
N ALA A 260 27.20 -6.05 -10.54
CA ALA A 260 28.52 -6.66 -10.44
C ALA A 260 28.86 -7.46 -11.71
N MET A 261 27.93 -8.26 -12.23
CA MET A 261 28.14 -9.02 -13.48
C MET A 261 28.37 -8.07 -14.68
N GLU A 262 27.63 -6.98 -14.79
CA GLU A 262 27.83 -5.93 -15.81
C GLU A 262 29.23 -5.27 -15.70
N ASN A 263 29.80 -5.21 -14.51
CA ASN A 263 31.13 -4.69 -14.25
C ASN A 263 32.24 -5.76 -14.31
N GLY A 264 31.96 -6.92 -14.91
CA GLY A 264 32.97 -7.95 -15.23
C GLY A 264 33.17 -8.99 -14.14
N PHE A 265 32.38 -8.99 -13.06
CA PHE A 265 32.38 -10.08 -12.10
C PHE A 265 31.67 -11.32 -12.65
N SER A 266 32.07 -12.49 -12.13
CA SER A 266 31.45 -13.77 -12.44
C SER A 266 30.78 -14.38 -11.21
N PRO A 267 29.70 -15.16 -11.36
CA PRO A 267 29.12 -15.91 -10.24
C PRO A 267 30.13 -16.85 -9.53
N CYS A 268 31.20 -17.23 -10.23
CA CYS A 268 32.26 -18.10 -9.72
C CYS A 268 33.38 -17.35 -9.01
N ASP A 269 33.44 -16.02 -9.10
CA ASP A 269 34.47 -15.22 -8.43
C ASP A 269 34.38 -15.39 -6.92
N LEU A 270 35.56 -15.41 -6.30
CA LEU A 270 35.71 -15.63 -4.86
C LEU A 270 35.73 -14.29 -4.11
N ALA A 271 35.02 -14.24 -3.01
CA ALA A 271 35.02 -13.13 -2.07
C ALA A 271 35.23 -13.63 -0.65
N PRO A 272 35.93 -12.84 0.20
CA PRO A 272 36.18 -13.25 1.60
C PRO A 272 34.89 -13.16 2.42
N ASN A 273 34.51 -14.25 3.07
CA ASN A 273 33.36 -14.33 3.96
C ASN A 273 33.74 -13.92 5.37
N VAL A 274 34.12 -12.66 5.52
CA VAL A 274 34.56 -12.08 6.80
C VAL A 274 33.82 -10.77 7.10
N GLN A 275 33.66 -10.49 8.39
CA GLN A 275 33.09 -9.22 8.81
C GLN A 275 34.13 -8.10 8.62
N GLN A 276 33.76 -7.06 7.89
CA GLN A 276 34.59 -5.88 7.65
C GLN A 276 33.84 -4.62 8.07
N THR A 277 34.59 -3.61 8.50
CA THR A 277 34.05 -2.29 8.79
C THR A 277 34.34 -1.36 7.62
N TYR A 278 33.27 -0.70 7.14
CA TYR A 278 33.32 0.26 6.04
C TYR A 278 33.05 1.66 6.57
N MET A 279 33.64 2.66 5.94
CA MET A 279 33.31 4.07 6.21
C MET A 279 32.17 4.51 5.31
N VAL A 280 31.01 4.79 5.88
CA VAL A 280 29.80 5.23 5.15
C VAL A 280 29.39 6.61 5.67
N ALA A 281 29.41 7.60 4.78
CA ALA A 281 29.11 9.00 5.12
C ALA A 281 29.90 9.50 6.36
N GLY A 282 31.20 9.14 6.43
CA GLY A 282 32.11 9.55 7.51
C GLY A 282 31.92 8.80 8.86
N LYS A 283 31.07 7.76 8.89
CA LYS A 283 30.83 6.94 10.09
C LYS A 283 31.22 5.48 9.83
N PRO A 284 31.81 4.80 10.82
CA PRO A 284 32.11 3.38 10.71
C PRO A 284 30.81 2.57 10.71
N TRP A 285 30.67 1.67 9.74
CA TRP A 285 29.56 0.75 9.63
C TRP A 285 30.07 -0.68 9.42
N THR A 286 29.58 -1.59 10.26
CA THR A 286 29.96 -2.99 10.25
C THR A 286 28.70 -3.84 10.01
N PRO A 287 28.54 -4.45 8.83
CA PRO A 287 27.37 -5.27 8.54
C PRO A 287 27.34 -6.53 9.41
N ARG A 288 26.13 -6.94 9.84
CA ARG A 288 25.91 -8.18 10.57
C ARG A 288 25.27 -9.21 9.63
N ASN A 289 25.65 -10.47 9.80
CA ASN A 289 25.00 -11.61 9.15
C ASN A 289 24.05 -12.34 10.12
N SER A 290 23.04 -13.01 9.56
CA SER A 290 22.17 -13.92 10.32
C SER A 290 22.84 -15.28 10.60
N SER A 291 23.85 -15.64 9.80
CA SER A 291 24.60 -16.89 9.91
C SER A 291 26.10 -16.63 9.82
N HIS A 292 26.90 -17.43 10.54
CA HIS A 292 28.35 -17.45 10.49
C HIS A 292 28.88 -18.66 9.71
N SER A 293 28.02 -19.32 8.91
CA SER A 293 28.42 -20.45 8.07
C SER A 293 29.58 -20.05 7.16
N ARG A 294 30.61 -20.88 7.12
CA ARG A 294 31.84 -20.69 6.33
C ARG A 294 32.59 -19.38 6.63
N TYR A 295 32.50 -18.88 7.88
CA TYR A 295 33.24 -17.69 8.29
C TYR A 295 34.78 -17.89 8.14
N GLY A 296 35.44 -16.90 7.53
CA GLY A 296 36.86 -16.91 7.27
C GLY A 296 37.26 -17.57 5.93
N GLU A 297 36.32 -18.20 5.23
CA GLU A 297 36.60 -18.83 3.93
C GLU A 297 36.45 -17.87 2.75
N MET A 298 37.13 -18.19 1.65
CA MET A 298 36.81 -17.63 0.34
C MET A 298 35.63 -18.38 -0.24
N VAL A 299 34.55 -17.65 -0.59
CA VAL A 299 33.30 -18.21 -1.10
C VAL A 299 32.93 -17.59 -2.44
N THR A 300 32.21 -18.33 -3.27
CA THR A 300 31.75 -17.79 -4.57
C THR A 300 30.66 -16.73 -4.40
N LEU A 301 30.58 -15.78 -5.31
CA LEU A 301 29.50 -14.79 -5.34
C LEU A 301 28.13 -15.47 -5.43
N LYS A 302 28.01 -16.55 -6.21
CA LYS A 302 26.80 -17.40 -6.28
C LYS A 302 26.36 -17.87 -4.90
N TRP A 303 27.30 -18.40 -4.09
CA TRP A 303 27.01 -18.83 -2.73
C TRP A 303 26.60 -17.64 -1.84
N GLY A 304 27.28 -16.50 -1.97
CA GLY A 304 26.95 -15.27 -1.24
C GLY A 304 25.52 -14.81 -1.46
N LEU A 305 25.04 -14.83 -2.70
CA LEU A 305 23.65 -14.50 -3.04
C LEU A 305 22.67 -15.56 -2.53
N GLN A 306 22.99 -16.85 -2.75
CA GLN A 306 22.17 -17.99 -2.30
C GLN A 306 21.92 -17.96 -0.79
N GLN A 307 22.94 -17.61 0.00
CA GLN A 307 22.86 -17.51 1.47
C GLN A 307 22.39 -16.14 1.94
N SER A 308 22.09 -15.25 1.01
CA SER A 308 21.73 -13.86 1.34
C SER A 308 22.76 -13.19 2.28
N ASN A 309 24.06 -13.46 2.05
CA ASN A 309 25.15 -13.04 2.91
C ASN A 309 25.37 -11.51 2.81
N ASN A 310 25.38 -10.82 3.96
CA ASN A 310 25.53 -9.37 3.99
C ASN A 310 27.01 -8.94 3.85
N TRP A 311 27.95 -9.74 4.28
CA TRP A 311 29.39 -9.42 4.17
C TRP A 311 29.83 -9.43 2.72
N ILE A 312 29.41 -10.43 1.95
CA ILE A 312 29.67 -10.51 0.51
C ILE A 312 29.00 -9.36 -0.25
N SER A 313 27.74 -9.03 0.10
CA SER A 313 27.03 -7.90 -0.52
C SER A 313 27.70 -6.56 -0.21
N ALA A 314 28.20 -6.35 1.01
CA ALA A 314 28.96 -5.16 1.39
C ALA A 314 30.33 -5.11 0.68
N TYR A 315 31.00 -6.25 0.56
CA TYR A 315 32.23 -6.37 -0.23
C TYR A 315 31.98 -5.98 -1.71
N LEU A 316 30.95 -6.52 -2.35
CA LEU A 316 30.61 -6.15 -3.73
C LEU A 316 30.34 -4.66 -3.86
N MET A 317 29.50 -4.10 -2.97
CA MET A 317 29.19 -2.66 -3.00
C MET A 317 30.44 -1.81 -2.81
N SER A 318 31.44 -2.27 -2.05
CA SER A 318 32.72 -1.55 -1.87
C SER A 318 33.60 -1.55 -3.14
N LYS A 319 33.34 -2.45 -4.08
CA LYS A 319 34.04 -2.57 -5.37
C LYS A 319 33.31 -1.88 -6.51
N LEU A 320 32.06 -1.50 -6.31
CA LEU A 320 31.20 -0.89 -7.30
C LEU A 320 30.97 0.60 -6.98
N ASN A 321 30.57 1.35 -8.00
CA ASN A 321 30.18 2.75 -7.79
C ASN A 321 28.72 2.81 -7.26
N PRO A 322 28.47 3.36 -6.04
CA PRO A 322 27.12 3.51 -5.52
C PRO A 322 26.17 4.29 -6.41
N GLN A 323 26.68 5.28 -7.15
CA GLN A 323 25.86 6.06 -8.10
C GLN A 323 25.37 5.21 -9.26
N ALA A 324 26.20 4.32 -9.80
CA ALA A 324 25.81 3.36 -10.85
C ALA A 324 24.68 2.45 -10.36
N PHE A 325 24.71 2.06 -9.07
CA PHE A 325 23.64 1.24 -8.47
C PHE A 325 22.30 1.98 -8.33
N VAL A 326 22.31 3.30 -8.18
CA VAL A 326 21.08 4.13 -8.10
C VAL A 326 20.48 4.35 -9.47
N THR A 327 21.28 4.30 -10.53
CA THR A 327 20.86 4.56 -11.92
C THR A 327 20.51 3.27 -12.68
N LEU A 328 20.78 2.10 -12.12
CA LEU A 328 20.35 0.82 -12.64
C LEU A 328 18.82 0.67 -12.57
#